data_111dfa297631a4e0975d036f710a443a
#
_entry.id   111dfa297631a4e0975d036f710a443a
#
_cell.length_a   1.000
_cell.length_b   1.000
_cell.length_c   1.000
_cell.angle_alpha   90.00
_cell.angle_beta   90.00
_cell.angle_gamma   90.00
#
_symmetry.space_group_name_H-M   'P 1'
#
loop_
_entity.id
_entity.type
_entity.pdbx_description
1 polymer ?
#
loop_
_entity_poly.entity_id
_entity_poly.type
_entity_poly.pdbx_seq_one_letter_code
_entity_poly.pdbx_strand_id
1 'polypeptide(L)'
;MKNYNRLFLLNLIALFFLSTSSLAINSISSLKLEKGNFRILLSGHEVEPVKLAAETLSKDFEKVMHYKPVISQTIDEANSIDIVIINEETGGSLLQPRFIRALDGFESHRVYWSPDENRLYLHGKDMRGAIYAIYTF
;
A
#
# COMPACT_ATOMS: atom_id res chain seq x y z
N MET A 1 29.40 -50.66 29.99
CA MET A 1 29.71 -49.23 29.76
C MET A 1 29.64 -48.81 28.28
N LYS A 2 28.59 -49.14 27.52
CA LYS A 2 28.54 -48.78 26.07
C LYS A 2 27.30 -47.98 25.62
N ASN A 3 26.37 -47.68 26.50
CA ASN A 3 25.11 -47.06 26.09
C ASN A 3 25.01 -45.57 26.38
N TYR A 4 25.85 -44.99 27.23
CA TYR A 4 25.81 -43.58 27.60
C TYR A 4 26.28 -42.66 26.46
N ASN A 5 27.24 -43.11 25.66
CA ASN A 5 27.74 -42.29 24.54
C ASN A 5 26.75 -42.13 23.39
N ARG A 6 25.83 -43.09 23.20
CA ARG A 6 24.81 -43.00 22.16
C ARG A 6 23.67 -42.02 22.54
N LEU A 7 23.30 -42.01 23.84
CA LEU A 7 22.27 -41.06 24.32
C LEU A 7 22.79 -39.60 24.30
N PHE A 8 24.08 -39.44 24.63
CA PHE A 8 24.70 -38.12 24.61
C PHE A 8 24.82 -37.56 23.18
N LEU A 9 25.16 -38.40 22.22
CA LEU A 9 25.25 -38.03 20.81
C LEU A 9 23.86 -37.69 20.21
N LEU A 10 22.83 -38.43 20.58
CA LEU A 10 21.44 -38.16 20.14
C LEU A 10 20.90 -36.84 20.69
N ASN A 11 21.21 -36.49 21.96
CA ASN A 11 20.82 -35.21 22.54
C ASN A 11 21.62 -34.04 21.93
N LEU A 12 22.88 -34.22 21.58
CA LEU A 12 23.68 -33.18 20.93
C LEU A 12 23.18 -32.87 19.51
N ILE A 13 22.74 -33.89 18.77
CA ILE A 13 22.14 -33.71 17.43
C ILE A 13 20.77 -33.05 17.52
N ALA A 14 19.95 -33.40 18.53
CA ALA A 14 18.66 -32.77 18.74
C ALA A 14 18.77 -31.26 19.10
N LEU A 15 19.79 -30.88 19.86
CA LEU A 15 20.04 -29.45 20.17
C LEU A 15 20.51 -28.65 18.95
N PHE A 16 21.17 -29.30 17.98
CA PHE A 16 21.64 -28.59 16.77
C PHE A 16 20.50 -28.31 15.76
N PHE A 17 19.42 -29.11 15.81
CA PHE A 17 18.24 -28.88 14.93
C PHE A 17 17.24 -27.84 15.47
N LEU A 18 17.35 -27.45 16.74
CA LEU A 18 16.45 -26.43 17.32
C LEU A 18 16.91 -24.96 17.10
N SER A 19 18.09 -24.73 16.53
CA SER A 19 18.66 -23.37 16.39
C SER A 19 18.57 -22.78 14.98
N THR A 20 17.84 -23.38 14.05
CA THR A 20 17.46 -22.71 12.83
C THR A 20 16.16 -21.93 13.04
N SER A 21 16.17 -20.97 13.97
CA SER A 21 15.24 -19.87 13.91
C SER A 21 15.52 -19.13 12.60
N SER A 22 14.77 -19.48 11.57
CA SER A 22 14.70 -18.71 10.36
C SER A 22 14.32 -17.26 10.77
N LEU A 23 15.31 -16.38 10.80
CA LEU A 23 15.06 -14.95 10.79
C LEU A 23 14.34 -14.70 9.46
N ALA A 24 13.01 -14.72 9.51
CA ALA A 24 12.20 -14.19 8.44
C ALA A 24 12.62 -12.72 8.33
N ILE A 25 13.56 -12.44 7.44
CA ILE A 25 13.82 -11.09 6.98
C ILE A 25 12.50 -10.71 6.32
N ASN A 26 11.67 -9.93 7.03
CA ASN A 26 10.57 -9.25 6.40
C ASN A 26 11.19 -8.39 5.31
N SER A 27 11.14 -8.88 4.09
CA SER A 27 11.50 -8.07 2.93
C SER A 27 10.56 -6.87 2.96
N ILE A 28 11.11 -5.69 3.26
CA ILE A 28 10.39 -4.45 3.10
C ILE A 28 10.07 -4.38 1.61
N SER A 29 8.83 -4.70 1.25
CA SER A 29 8.38 -4.59 -0.12
C SER A 29 8.33 -3.11 -0.48
N SER A 30 9.33 -2.66 -1.24
CA SER A 30 9.39 -1.29 -1.72
C SER A 30 8.39 -1.10 -2.85
N LEU A 31 7.64 -0.01 -2.80
CA LEU A 31 6.80 0.43 -3.91
C LEU A 31 7.69 0.82 -5.09
N LYS A 32 7.43 0.26 -6.27
CA LYS A 32 8.10 0.62 -7.52
C LYS A 32 7.05 0.94 -8.58
N LEU A 33 6.91 2.21 -8.91
CA LEU A 33 6.05 2.66 -10.00
C LEU A 33 6.85 2.67 -11.31
N GLU A 34 6.36 1.96 -12.31
CA GLU A 34 6.94 1.88 -13.64
C GLU A 34 5.89 2.25 -14.70
N LYS A 35 6.35 2.70 -15.86
CA LYS A 35 5.47 3.03 -16.98
C LYS A 35 4.55 1.85 -17.32
N GLY A 36 3.25 2.08 -17.25
CA GLY A 36 2.22 1.11 -17.63
C GLY A 36 1.83 0.12 -16.51
N ASN A 37 2.46 0.18 -15.31
CA ASN A 37 2.16 -0.76 -14.24
C ASN A 37 1.26 -0.20 -13.12
N PHE A 38 0.77 1.03 -13.26
CA PHE A 38 -0.09 1.65 -12.25
C PHE A 38 -1.18 2.52 -12.85
N ARG A 39 -2.23 2.75 -12.08
CA ARG A 39 -3.35 3.65 -12.38
C ARG A 39 -3.80 4.39 -11.12
N ILE A 40 -4.63 5.42 -11.28
CA ILE A 40 -5.22 6.18 -10.19
C ILE A 40 -6.67 5.73 -10.02
N LEU A 41 -7.07 5.37 -8.80
CA LEU A 41 -8.47 5.08 -8.46
C LEU A 41 -9.05 6.24 -7.68
N LEU A 42 -10.20 6.72 -8.12
CA LEU A 42 -10.94 7.82 -7.53
C LEU A 42 -12.44 7.52 -7.52
N SER A 43 -13.12 7.82 -6.41
CA SER A 43 -14.59 7.66 -6.34
C SER A 43 -15.30 8.52 -7.39
N GLY A 44 -16.33 7.96 -8.04
CA GLY A 44 -17.19 8.71 -8.96
C GLY A 44 -17.97 9.83 -8.28
N HIS A 45 -18.16 9.74 -6.96
CA HIS A 45 -18.88 10.72 -6.13
C HIS A 45 -17.97 11.78 -5.54
N GLU A 46 -16.67 11.78 -5.92
CA GLU A 46 -15.71 12.72 -5.38
C GLU A 46 -16.02 14.17 -5.79
N VAL A 47 -15.63 15.12 -4.91
CA VAL A 47 -15.82 16.55 -5.17
C VAL A 47 -14.81 17.07 -6.20
N GLU A 48 -15.21 18.11 -6.92
CA GLU A 48 -14.45 18.65 -8.05
C GLU A 48 -13.00 19.05 -7.72
N PRO A 49 -12.69 19.67 -6.56
CA PRO A 49 -11.29 20.01 -6.22
C PRO A 49 -10.38 18.78 -6.09
N VAL A 50 -10.88 17.66 -5.58
CA VAL A 50 -10.10 16.41 -5.47
C VAL A 50 -9.92 15.77 -6.85
N LYS A 51 -10.93 15.81 -7.72
CA LYS A 51 -10.82 15.36 -9.12
C LYS A 51 -9.74 16.13 -9.86
N LEU A 52 -9.73 17.46 -9.71
CA LEU A 52 -8.72 18.32 -10.33
C LEU A 52 -7.31 18.04 -9.81
N ALA A 53 -7.15 17.77 -8.50
CA ALA A 53 -5.88 17.37 -7.92
C ALA A 53 -5.40 16.01 -8.47
N ALA A 54 -6.30 15.04 -8.61
CA ALA A 54 -5.99 13.73 -9.21
C ALA A 54 -5.58 13.85 -10.69
N GLU A 55 -6.24 14.71 -11.45
CA GLU A 55 -5.84 15.01 -12.84
C GLU A 55 -4.47 15.68 -12.91
N THR A 56 -4.16 16.57 -11.96
CA THR A 56 -2.85 17.22 -11.87
C THR A 56 -1.78 16.18 -11.57
N LEU A 57 -1.99 15.27 -10.63
CA LEU A 57 -1.10 14.15 -10.34
C LEU A 57 -0.84 13.30 -11.59
N SER A 58 -1.90 12.96 -12.35
CA SER A 58 -1.78 12.19 -13.60
C SER A 58 -0.92 12.91 -14.65
N LYS A 59 -1.07 14.24 -14.77
CA LYS A 59 -0.24 15.07 -15.67
C LYS A 59 1.22 15.19 -15.19
N ASP A 60 1.46 15.19 -13.89
CA ASP A 60 2.81 15.24 -13.35
C ASP A 60 3.55 13.92 -13.59
N PHE A 61 2.88 12.77 -13.46
CA PHE A 61 3.43 11.49 -13.93
C PHE A 61 3.77 11.53 -15.43
N GLU A 62 2.90 12.09 -16.27
CA GLU A 62 3.16 12.22 -17.70
C GLU A 62 4.43 13.03 -17.99
N LYS A 63 4.65 14.12 -17.25
CA LYS A 63 5.87 14.96 -17.40
C LYS A 63 7.14 14.22 -16.97
N VAL A 64 7.09 13.50 -15.84
CA VAL A 64 8.27 12.88 -15.22
C VAL A 64 8.58 11.52 -15.83
N MET A 65 7.57 10.70 -16.08
CA MET A 65 7.72 9.30 -16.50
C MET A 65 7.36 9.07 -17.96
N HIS A 66 6.91 10.11 -18.68
CA HIS A 66 6.36 9.98 -20.04
C HIS A 66 5.23 8.92 -20.09
N TYR A 67 4.45 8.83 -19.03
CA TYR A 67 3.32 7.94 -18.88
C TYR A 67 2.20 8.64 -18.10
N LYS A 68 1.04 8.73 -18.72
CA LYS A 68 -0.17 9.30 -18.11
C LYS A 68 -1.03 8.17 -17.55
N PRO A 69 -1.04 7.94 -16.23
CA PRO A 69 -1.89 6.92 -15.65
C PRO A 69 -3.38 7.24 -15.85
N VAL A 70 -4.16 6.21 -16.14
CA VAL A 70 -5.62 6.33 -16.26
C VAL A 70 -6.23 6.59 -14.89
N ILE A 71 -7.20 7.51 -14.81
CA ILE A 71 -8.05 7.68 -13.63
C ILE A 71 -9.29 6.82 -13.82
N SER A 72 -9.48 5.83 -12.95
CA SER A 72 -10.58 4.87 -12.97
C SER A 72 -11.44 5.01 -11.73
N GLN A 73 -12.72 4.65 -11.86
CA GLN A 73 -13.67 4.61 -10.74
C GLN A 73 -13.95 3.18 -10.27
N THR A 74 -13.44 2.19 -10.99
CA THR A 74 -13.68 0.78 -10.72
C THR A 74 -12.38 0.06 -10.39
N ILE A 75 -12.45 -0.82 -9.41
CA ILE A 75 -11.40 -1.78 -9.12
C ILE A 75 -11.45 -2.85 -10.21
N ASP A 76 -10.37 -2.99 -10.93
CA ASP A 76 -10.17 -4.04 -11.94
C ASP A 76 -9.09 -4.99 -11.42
N GLU A 77 -9.25 -6.29 -11.63
CA GLU A 77 -8.32 -7.32 -11.14
C GLU A 77 -7.00 -7.40 -11.94
N ALA A 78 -6.73 -6.40 -12.76
CA ALA A 78 -5.44 -6.31 -13.46
C ALA A 78 -4.28 -6.25 -12.46
N ASN A 79 -3.17 -6.91 -12.78
CA ASN A 79 -1.91 -6.93 -11.98
C ASN A 79 -1.20 -5.58 -11.92
N SER A 80 -1.94 -4.48 -11.84
CA SER A 80 -1.41 -3.12 -11.76
C SER A 80 -1.44 -2.61 -10.32
N ILE A 81 -0.56 -1.67 -10.02
CA ILE A 81 -0.60 -0.94 -8.76
C ILE A 81 -1.73 0.08 -8.83
N ASP A 82 -2.57 0.09 -7.81
CA ASP A 82 -3.61 1.09 -7.67
C ASP A 82 -3.12 2.22 -6.75
N ILE A 83 -3.08 3.46 -7.26
CA ILE A 83 -2.96 4.67 -6.43
C ILE A 83 -4.37 5.10 -6.07
N VAL A 84 -4.79 4.81 -4.85
CA VAL A 84 -6.18 5.00 -4.38
C VAL A 84 -6.28 6.32 -3.63
N ILE A 85 -7.06 7.26 -4.16
CA ILE A 85 -7.34 8.53 -3.49
C ILE A 85 -8.62 8.37 -2.68
N ILE A 86 -8.53 8.64 -1.38
CA ILE A 86 -9.64 8.54 -0.44
C ILE A 86 -9.87 9.90 0.23
N ASN A 87 -11.13 10.33 0.19
CA ASN A 87 -11.70 11.36 1.04
C ASN A 87 -12.76 10.68 1.91
N GLU A 88 -12.61 10.67 3.25
CA GLU A 88 -13.54 9.96 4.14
C GLU A 88 -14.97 10.49 4.06
N GLU A 89 -15.16 11.76 3.67
CA GLU A 89 -16.48 12.36 3.55
C GLU A 89 -17.26 11.91 2.31
N THR A 90 -16.55 11.62 1.21
CA THR A 90 -17.15 11.33 -0.10
C THR A 90 -16.73 9.97 -0.66
N GLY A 91 -15.63 9.41 -0.16
CA GLY A 91 -15.09 8.12 -0.59
C GLY A 91 -16.04 6.99 -0.22
N GLY A 92 -16.79 6.46 -1.19
CA GLY A 92 -17.66 5.32 -0.99
C GLY A 92 -16.92 4.11 -0.39
N SER A 93 -17.68 3.23 0.28
CA SER A 93 -17.19 2.04 1.00
C SER A 93 -16.34 1.07 0.14
N LEU A 94 -16.43 1.16 -1.18
CA LEU A 94 -15.70 0.31 -2.13
C LEU A 94 -14.19 0.57 -2.19
N LEU A 95 -13.77 1.80 -1.84
CA LEU A 95 -12.36 2.22 -1.90
C LEU A 95 -11.70 2.28 -0.50
N GLN A 96 -12.47 2.10 0.56
CA GLN A 96 -11.92 2.12 1.92
C GLN A 96 -11.18 0.80 2.19
N PRO A 97 -9.90 0.87 2.51
CA PRO A 97 -9.15 -0.31 2.90
C PRO A 97 -9.75 -0.89 4.19
N ARG A 98 -9.93 -2.20 4.26
CA ARG A 98 -10.54 -2.89 5.39
C ARG A 98 -9.84 -2.66 6.73
N PHE A 99 -8.63 -2.12 6.72
CA PHE A 99 -7.75 -2.01 7.89
C PHE A 99 -7.17 -0.61 8.13
N ILE A 100 -7.56 0.40 7.35
CA ILE A 100 -7.11 1.77 7.62
C ILE A 100 -7.99 2.37 8.71
N ARG A 101 -7.37 2.65 9.86
CA ARG A 101 -7.99 3.44 10.92
C ARG A 101 -8.36 4.82 10.39
N ALA A 102 -9.58 5.27 10.68
CA ALA A 102 -10.04 6.62 10.36
C ALA A 102 -9.03 7.67 10.86
N LEU A 103 -8.93 8.76 10.12
CA LEU A 103 -8.09 9.89 10.48
C LEU A 103 -8.80 10.76 11.51
N ASP A 104 -8.05 11.26 12.48
CA ASP A 104 -8.53 12.19 13.49
C ASP A 104 -8.08 13.60 13.14
N GLY A 105 -9.00 14.57 13.30
CA GLY A 105 -8.72 15.98 13.09
C GLY A 105 -8.96 16.45 11.65
N PHE A 106 -9.18 17.74 11.56
CA PHE A 106 -9.45 18.47 10.31
C PHE A 106 -8.20 18.49 9.42
N GLU A 107 -8.38 18.35 8.12
CA GLU A 107 -7.31 18.33 7.11
C GLU A 107 -6.23 17.25 7.30
N SER A 108 -6.43 16.32 8.23
CA SER A 108 -5.47 15.23 8.43
C SER A 108 -5.40 14.32 7.21
N HIS A 109 -4.20 13.82 6.93
CA HIS A 109 -3.97 12.95 5.79
C HIS A 109 -2.85 11.93 6.06
N ARG A 110 -2.77 10.93 5.20
CA ARG A 110 -1.81 9.85 5.27
C ARG A 110 -1.48 9.33 3.88
N VAL A 111 -0.20 9.02 3.66
CA VAL A 111 0.25 8.24 2.52
C VAL A 111 0.68 6.87 3.04
N TYR A 112 0.15 5.80 2.44
CA TYR A 112 0.35 4.44 2.94
C TYR A 112 0.40 3.43 1.81
N TRP A 113 1.44 2.57 1.80
CA TRP A 113 1.59 1.46 0.88
C TRP A 113 1.12 0.14 1.50
N SER A 114 0.21 -0.56 0.84
CA SER A 114 -0.26 -1.90 1.19
C SER A 114 0.27 -2.91 0.17
N PRO A 115 1.36 -3.61 0.47
CA PRO A 115 1.92 -4.59 -0.46
C PRO A 115 0.98 -5.76 -0.72
N ASP A 116 0.22 -6.20 0.27
CA ASP A 116 -0.72 -7.32 0.14
C ASP A 116 -1.88 -7.03 -0.82
N GLU A 117 -2.26 -5.76 -0.93
CA GLU A 117 -3.33 -5.30 -1.83
C GLU A 117 -2.79 -4.73 -3.14
N ASN A 118 -1.48 -4.56 -3.26
CA ASN A 118 -0.82 -3.84 -4.36
C ASN A 118 -1.36 -2.42 -4.54
N ARG A 119 -1.58 -1.69 -3.42
CA ARG A 119 -2.21 -0.38 -3.38
C ARG A 119 -1.43 0.64 -2.59
N LEU A 120 -1.26 1.82 -3.21
CA LEU A 120 -0.82 3.03 -2.54
C LEU A 120 -2.03 3.90 -2.21
N TYR A 121 -2.23 4.18 -0.94
CA TYR A 121 -3.35 4.99 -0.47
C TYR A 121 -2.90 6.43 -0.21
N LEU A 122 -3.58 7.37 -0.86
CA LEU A 122 -3.52 8.80 -0.61
C LEU A 122 -4.81 9.17 0.12
N HIS A 123 -4.77 9.16 1.44
CA HIS A 123 -5.94 9.15 2.30
C HIS A 123 -6.08 10.46 3.07
N GLY A 124 -7.18 11.16 2.90
CA GLY A 124 -7.56 12.37 3.61
C GLY A 124 -8.81 12.20 4.44
N LYS A 125 -8.89 12.91 5.58
CA LYS A 125 -10.06 12.96 6.44
C LYS A 125 -11.24 13.65 5.75
N ASP A 126 -10.93 14.68 5.03
CA ASP A 126 -11.85 15.56 4.32
C ASP A 126 -11.28 15.92 2.94
N MET A 127 -11.96 16.76 2.20
CA MET A 127 -11.54 17.24 0.89
C MET A 127 -10.11 17.81 0.90
N ARG A 128 -9.76 18.64 1.88
CA ARG A 128 -8.44 19.28 1.95
C ARG A 128 -7.37 18.28 2.34
N GLY A 129 -7.67 17.39 3.28
CA GLY A 129 -6.79 16.26 3.64
C GLY A 129 -6.48 15.37 2.44
N ALA A 130 -7.48 15.04 1.60
CA ALA A 130 -7.25 14.26 0.38
C ALA A 130 -6.33 14.99 -0.62
N ILE A 131 -6.53 16.28 -0.81
CA ILE A 131 -5.66 17.12 -1.65
C ILE A 131 -4.23 17.15 -1.07
N TYR A 132 -4.08 17.31 0.25
CA TYR A 132 -2.77 17.29 0.89
C TYR A 132 -2.08 15.93 0.76
N ALA A 133 -2.81 14.80 0.87
CA ALA A 133 -2.25 13.49 0.62
C ALA A 133 -1.66 13.37 -0.80
N ILE A 134 -2.36 13.91 -1.81
CA ILE A 134 -1.90 13.94 -3.21
C ILE A 134 -0.61 14.75 -3.35
N TYR A 135 -0.53 15.93 -2.73
CA TYR A 135 0.65 16.81 -2.86
C TYR A 135 1.82 16.41 -1.95
N THR A 136 1.58 15.55 -0.95
CA THR A 136 2.64 15.01 -0.08
C THR A 136 3.36 13.82 -0.73
N PHE A 137 2.67 13.12 -1.62
CA PHE A 137 3.22 12.01 -2.39
C PHE A 137 4.16 12.47 -3.49
#